data_2c85aee9f27112f1b61b6480777991a0
#
_entry.id   2c85aee9f27112f1b61b6480777991a0
#
_cell.length_a   1.000
_cell.length_b   1.000
_cell.length_c   1.000
_cell.angle_alpha   90.00
_cell.angle_beta   90.00
_cell.angle_gamma   90.00
#
_symmetry.space_group_name_H-M   'P 1'
#
loop_
_entity.id
_entity.type
_entity.pdbx_description
1 polymer ?
#
loop_
_entity_poly.entity_id
_entity_poly.type
_entity_poly.pdbx_seq_one_letter_code
_entity_poly.pdbx_strand_id
1 'polypeptide(L)'
;MKLNKVTVDDINVKGKKVLVRVDFNVPLKDGVITNDNRITAALPTIKKLVADGGKVILCSHLGKPKNGPEDKFSLAPVAVRLSELLGKDVVFANDDEVVGANARAAVAAMKDGDVVLLQNTRFRKEETKNLEPFSEELASLAEIFVMDAFGSAHRAHCSTAGVTKHIKDTAVGYLMQKEIDYLGNAVENPVRPFVAILGGAKVADKLNVISNLLEKCDTLIIGGGMAYTFLKAQGMEIGKSLVDDTKLDYCKEMIEKAEKLGKKLLLPIDTVVAAGFPDPIDGPIDVTTVDATAIPADMEGLDIGEKTQALFADAVKSAKTVVWNGPMGVFENPTLAKGTIAVAQALADTDATTIIGGGDSAAAVIQLGYSDKMSHISTGGGASLEYLEGKVLPGIDVIADK
;
A
#
# COMPACT_ATOMS: atom_id res chain seq x y z
N MET A 1 -12.14 -3.07 16.55
CA MET A 1 -11.54 -4.14 17.40
C MET A 1 -10.16 -4.46 16.87
N LYS A 2 -9.17 -4.59 17.77
CA LYS A 2 -7.79 -4.89 17.37
C LYS A 2 -7.74 -6.28 16.70
N LEU A 3 -7.12 -6.36 15.50
CA LEU A 3 -6.88 -7.64 14.84
C LEU A 3 -5.73 -8.37 15.53
N ASN A 4 -5.94 -9.64 15.83
CA ASN A 4 -4.95 -10.52 16.43
C ASN A 4 -4.93 -11.85 15.68
N LYS A 5 -4.24 -11.86 14.54
CA LYS A 5 -4.18 -13.03 13.65
C LYS A 5 -3.08 -14.01 14.06
N VAL A 6 -3.31 -15.28 13.78
CA VAL A 6 -2.27 -16.30 13.84
C VAL A 6 -1.13 -15.92 12.91
N THR A 7 0.11 -16.01 13.37
CA THR A 7 1.31 -15.67 12.60
C THR A 7 2.19 -16.89 12.35
N VAL A 8 3.19 -16.75 11.51
CA VAL A 8 4.17 -17.82 11.24
C VAL A 8 4.94 -18.24 12.49
N ASP A 9 4.99 -17.40 13.54
CA ASP A 9 5.59 -17.76 14.82
C ASP A 9 4.70 -18.66 15.70
N ASP A 10 3.41 -18.73 15.39
CA ASP A 10 2.42 -19.48 16.18
C ASP A 10 2.16 -20.89 15.62
N ILE A 11 2.74 -21.25 14.48
CA ILE A 11 2.46 -22.51 13.78
C ILE A 11 3.68 -23.42 13.74
N ASN A 12 3.44 -24.73 13.68
CA ASN A 12 4.48 -25.73 13.47
C ASN A 12 4.43 -26.25 12.03
N VAL A 13 5.47 -25.92 11.25
CA VAL A 13 5.55 -26.28 9.83
C VAL A 13 6.51 -27.42 9.53
N LYS A 14 7.19 -27.97 10.54
CA LYS A 14 8.20 -29.01 10.35
C LYS A 14 7.63 -30.21 9.60
N GLY A 15 8.24 -30.54 8.47
CA GLY A 15 7.83 -31.67 7.62
C GLY A 15 6.52 -31.43 6.86
N LYS A 16 5.90 -30.28 6.98
CA LYS A 16 4.61 -29.95 6.34
C LYS A 16 4.79 -29.11 5.10
N LYS A 17 3.87 -29.30 4.15
CA LYS A 17 3.77 -28.47 2.96
C LYS A 17 3.01 -27.19 3.30
N VAL A 18 3.62 -26.05 3.01
CA VAL A 18 3.09 -24.72 3.34
C VAL A 18 2.94 -23.93 2.05
N LEU A 19 1.71 -23.58 1.70
CA LEU A 19 1.42 -22.66 0.58
C LEU A 19 1.51 -21.23 1.11
N VAL A 20 2.39 -20.44 0.52
CA VAL A 20 2.60 -19.04 0.89
C VAL A 20 2.19 -18.13 -0.26
N ARG A 21 1.21 -17.27 -0.04
CA ARG A 21 0.85 -16.22 -1.01
C ARG A 21 1.77 -15.03 -0.78
N VAL A 22 2.66 -14.81 -1.72
CA VAL A 22 3.59 -13.67 -1.74
C VAL A 22 3.19 -12.68 -2.82
N ASP A 23 3.76 -11.49 -2.79
CA ASP A 23 3.62 -10.50 -3.86
C ASP A 23 4.93 -10.39 -4.64
N PHE A 24 4.99 -11.14 -5.73
CA PHE A 24 6.11 -11.12 -6.68
C PHE A 24 5.74 -10.41 -7.99
N ASN A 25 4.74 -9.53 -7.93
CA ASN A 25 4.36 -8.67 -9.06
C ASN A 25 5.42 -7.56 -9.26
N VAL A 26 6.59 -7.96 -9.68
CA VAL A 26 7.74 -7.09 -9.89
C VAL A 26 7.68 -6.41 -11.26
N PRO A 27 8.23 -5.19 -11.40
CA PRO A 27 8.36 -4.57 -12.70
C PRO A 27 9.43 -5.30 -13.54
N LEU A 28 9.08 -5.60 -14.77
CA LEU A 28 9.94 -6.24 -15.76
C LEU A 28 10.09 -5.34 -16.98
N LYS A 29 11.31 -5.26 -17.51
CA LYS A 29 11.60 -4.64 -18.80
C LYS A 29 12.40 -5.63 -19.63
N ASP A 30 11.85 -6.05 -20.76
CA ASP A 30 12.47 -7.03 -21.66
C ASP A 30 12.92 -8.31 -20.93
N GLY A 31 12.08 -8.81 -20.04
CA GLY A 31 12.36 -10.02 -19.25
C GLY A 31 13.32 -9.83 -18.08
N VAL A 32 13.77 -8.60 -17.82
CA VAL A 32 14.69 -8.27 -16.71
C VAL A 32 13.94 -7.57 -15.59
N ILE A 33 14.14 -8.05 -14.36
CA ILE A 33 13.57 -7.42 -13.17
C ILE A 33 14.28 -6.08 -12.94
N THR A 34 13.52 -4.97 -12.95
CA THR A 34 14.06 -3.62 -12.75
C THR A 34 14.05 -3.18 -11.28
N ASN A 35 13.25 -3.86 -10.45
CA ASN A 35 13.18 -3.61 -9.02
C ASN A 35 12.75 -4.90 -8.31
N ASP A 36 13.56 -5.38 -7.38
CA ASP A 36 13.34 -6.64 -6.65
C ASP A 36 12.84 -6.43 -5.20
N ASN A 37 12.43 -5.23 -4.84
CA ASN A 37 12.02 -4.90 -3.47
C ASN A 37 10.92 -5.81 -2.92
N ARG A 38 9.97 -6.21 -3.77
CA ARG A 38 8.88 -7.12 -3.36
C ARG A 38 9.41 -8.52 -3.03
N ILE A 39 10.39 -9.00 -3.77
CA ILE A 39 11.04 -10.28 -3.48
C ILE A 39 11.78 -10.20 -2.15
N THR A 40 12.58 -9.15 -1.98
CA THR A 40 13.33 -8.89 -0.74
C THR A 40 12.40 -8.79 0.47
N ALA A 41 11.26 -8.13 0.34
CA ALA A 41 10.28 -7.99 1.42
C ALA A 41 9.67 -9.31 1.87
N ALA A 42 9.60 -10.31 1.00
CA ALA A 42 9.08 -11.66 1.32
C ALA A 42 10.12 -12.56 1.99
N LEU A 43 11.41 -12.22 1.92
CA LEU A 43 12.49 -13.09 2.44
C LEU A 43 12.37 -13.44 3.92
N PRO A 44 12.04 -12.54 4.84
CA PRO A 44 11.94 -12.89 6.27
C PRO A 44 10.97 -14.04 6.53
N THR A 45 9.79 -14.02 5.91
CA THR A 45 8.79 -15.07 6.03
C THR A 45 9.28 -16.38 5.41
N ILE A 46 9.85 -16.33 4.20
CA ILE A 46 10.36 -17.51 3.50
C ILE A 46 11.48 -18.16 4.31
N LYS A 47 12.45 -17.36 4.78
CA LYS A 47 13.57 -17.84 5.59
C LYS A 47 13.11 -18.48 6.90
N LYS A 48 12.12 -17.91 7.56
CA LYS A 48 11.53 -18.47 8.80
C LYS A 48 10.97 -19.86 8.54
N LEU A 49 10.14 -20.01 7.52
CA LEU A 49 9.50 -21.27 7.19
C LEU A 49 10.51 -22.35 6.75
N VAL A 50 11.53 -21.95 6.00
CA VAL A 50 12.64 -22.84 5.61
C VAL A 50 13.42 -23.29 6.84
N ALA A 51 13.80 -22.38 7.72
CA ALA A 51 14.56 -22.68 8.95
C ALA A 51 13.78 -23.60 9.90
N ASP A 52 12.45 -23.48 9.91
CA ASP A 52 11.58 -24.33 10.72
C ASP A 52 11.29 -25.70 10.09
N GLY A 53 11.91 -26.01 8.96
CA GLY A 53 11.80 -27.31 8.29
C GLY A 53 10.54 -27.52 7.47
N GLY A 54 9.87 -26.44 7.07
CA GLY A 54 8.72 -26.50 6.17
C GLY A 54 9.11 -26.79 4.72
N LYS A 55 8.19 -27.37 3.97
CA LYS A 55 8.25 -27.48 2.51
C LYS A 55 7.48 -26.29 1.93
N VAL A 56 8.21 -25.30 1.45
CA VAL A 56 7.65 -23.96 1.13
C VAL A 56 7.24 -23.89 -0.33
N ILE A 57 5.95 -23.70 -0.57
CA ILE A 57 5.36 -23.57 -1.90
C ILE A 57 4.88 -22.12 -2.04
N LEU A 58 5.53 -21.35 -2.92
CA LEU A 58 5.22 -19.95 -3.13
C LEU A 58 4.28 -19.78 -4.32
N CYS A 59 3.28 -18.91 -4.19
CA CYS A 59 2.42 -18.52 -5.29
C CYS A 59 2.24 -17.00 -5.34
N SER A 60 2.15 -16.46 -6.55
CA SER A 60 1.97 -15.04 -6.80
C SER A 60 1.37 -14.82 -8.18
N HIS A 61 0.72 -13.68 -8.35
CA HIS A 61 0.42 -13.14 -9.66
C HIS A 61 1.58 -12.30 -10.20
N LEU A 62 1.61 -12.09 -11.49
CA LEU A 62 2.50 -11.15 -12.19
C LEU A 62 1.73 -10.49 -13.33
N GLY A 63 1.62 -9.16 -13.29
CA GLY A 63 0.94 -8.40 -14.32
C GLY A 63 -0.53 -8.76 -14.50
N LYS A 64 -1.03 -8.55 -15.69
CA LYS A 64 -2.43 -8.79 -16.08
C LYS A 64 -2.51 -9.55 -17.40
N PRO A 65 -2.19 -10.85 -17.42
CA PRO A 65 -2.35 -11.65 -18.63
C PRO A 65 -3.83 -11.70 -19.03
N LYS A 66 -4.09 -11.45 -20.31
CA LYS A 66 -5.47 -11.40 -20.85
C LYS A 66 -5.89 -12.69 -21.53
N ASN A 67 -4.92 -13.43 -22.05
CA ASN A 67 -5.14 -14.59 -22.93
C ASN A 67 -4.62 -15.91 -22.33
N GLY A 68 -4.60 -16.03 -20.99
CA GLY A 68 -4.01 -17.16 -20.31
C GLY A 68 -2.49 -17.08 -20.23
N PRO A 69 -1.76 -18.21 -20.35
CA PRO A 69 -0.31 -18.22 -20.29
C PRO A 69 0.36 -17.34 -21.36
N GLU A 70 1.26 -16.48 -20.93
CA GLU A 70 2.04 -15.59 -21.80
C GLU A 70 3.47 -15.50 -21.22
N ASP A 71 4.49 -15.74 -22.04
CA ASP A 71 5.89 -15.78 -21.58
C ASP A 71 6.35 -14.51 -20.86
N LYS A 72 5.87 -13.35 -21.31
CA LYS A 72 6.20 -12.06 -20.67
C LYS A 72 5.70 -11.93 -19.24
N PHE A 73 4.76 -12.75 -18.83
CA PHE A 73 4.19 -12.80 -17.49
C PHE A 73 4.62 -14.03 -16.70
N SER A 74 5.63 -14.77 -17.20
CA SER A 74 6.19 -15.91 -16.47
C SER A 74 6.96 -15.46 -15.24
N LEU A 75 6.82 -16.20 -14.14
CA LEU A 75 7.60 -16.00 -12.92
C LEU A 75 9.00 -16.63 -12.96
N ALA A 76 9.39 -17.22 -14.09
CA ALA A 76 10.74 -17.83 -14.23
C ALA A 76 11.89 -16.89 -13.82
N PRO A 77 11.94 -15.60 -14.24
CA PRO A 77 12.97 -14.67 -13.79
C PRO A 77 12.97 -14.42 -12.29
N VAL A 78 11.79 -14.45 -11.65
CA VAL A 78 11.63 -14.27 -10.21
C VAL A 78 12.22 -15.47 -9.45
N ALA A 79 12.02 -16.70 -9.93
CA ALA A 79 12.63 -17.90 -9.35
C ALA A 79 14.14 -17.83 -9.32
N VAL A 80 14.76 -17.36 -10.42
CA VAL A 80 16.21 -17.16 -10.51
C VAL A 80 16.69 -16.13 -9.47
N ARG A 81 16.04 -14.98 -9.43
CA ARG A 81 16.42 -13.92 -8.48
C ARG A 81 16.21 -14.33 -7.02
N LEU A 82 15.11 -15.02 -6.73
CA LEU A 82 14.85 -15.54 -5.39
C LEU A 82 15.92 -16.54 -4.95
N SER A 83 16.36 -17.44 -5.85
CA SER A 83 17.45 -18.38 -5.57
C SER A 83 18.73 -17.64 -5.18
N GLU A 84 19.11 -16.60 -5.91
CA GLU A 84 20.26 -15.75 -5.59
C GLU A 84 20.14 -15.13 -4.19
N LEU A 85 18.99 -14.55 -3.89
CA LEU A 85 18.75 -13.86 -2.62
C LEU A 85 18.67 -14.81 -1.42
N LEU A 86 18.13 -16.01 -1.61
CA LEU A 86 18.05 -17.03 -0.56
C LEU A 86 19.38 -17.78 -0.38
N GLY A 87 20.28 -17.76 -1.37
CA GLY A 87 21.49 -18.55 -1.35
C GLY A 87 21.23 -20.06 -1.42
N LYS A 88 20.10 -20.47 -1.99
CA LYS A 88 19.71 -21.87 -2.20
C LYS A 88 18.83 -22.00 -3.42
N ASP A 89 18.79 -23.20 -3.99
CA ASP A 89 17.96 -23.46 -5.16
C ASP A 89 16.47 -23.31 -4.86
N VAL A 90 15.78 -22.58 -5.72
CA VAL A 90 14.33 -22.49 -5.79
C VAL A 90 13.90 -23.24 -7.05
N VAL A 91 13.11 -24.27 -6.90
CA VAL A 91 12.56 -25.01 -8.03
C VAL A 91 11.39 -24.21 -8.63
N PHE A 92 11.53 -23.82 -9.88
CA PHE A 92 10.41 -23.20 -10.59
C PHE A 92 9.54 -24.28 -11.21
N ALA A 93 8.29 -24.39 -10.74
CA ALA A 93 7.30 -25.29 -11.31
C ALA A 93 6.70 -24.65 -12.58
N ASN A 94 7.36 -24.83 -13.71
CA ASN A 94 6.92 -24.31 -14.99
C ASN A 94 5.73 -25.12 -15.50
N ASP A 95 4.53 -24.62 -15.23
CA ASP A 95 3.28 -25.29 -15.52
C ASP A 95 2.21 -24.25 -15.89
N ASP A 96 1.76 -24.26 -17.13
CA ASP A 96 0.78 -23.31 -17.63
C ASP A 96 -0.59 -23.45 -16.93
N GLU A 97 -0.87 -24.60 -16.34
CA GLU A 97 -2.07 -24.85 -15.53
C GLU A 97 -1.91 -24.42 -14.08
N VAL A 98 -0.72 -23.94 -13.69
CA VAL A 98 -0.32 -23.52 -12.34
C VAL A 98 -0.28 -24.72 -11.38
N VAL A 99 -1.32 -25.51 -11.28
CA VAL A 99 -1.42 -26.74 -10.48
C VAL A 99 -1.68 -27.93 -11.40
N GLY A 100 -0.82 -28.09 -12.40
CA GLY A 100 -0.87 -29.23 -13.31
C GLY A 100 0.12 -30.32 -12.92
N ALA A 101 0.41 -31.23 -13.84
CA ALA A 101 1.28 -32.38 -13.60
C ALA A 101 2.69 -31.97 -13.18
N ASN A 102 3.29 -30.94 -13.81
CA ASN A 102 4.64 -30.47 -13.48
C ASN A 102 4.71 -29.87 -12.07
N ALA A 103 3.72 -29.07 -11.70
CA ALA A 103 3.65 -28.47 -10.37
C ALA A 103 3.49 -29.56 -9.28
N ARG A 104 2.61 -30.52 -9.51
CA ARG A 104 2.39 -31.65 -8.58
C ARG A 104 3.62 -32.51 -8.42
N ALA A 105 4.37 -32.77 -9.49
CA ALA A 105 5.62 -33.52 -9.44
C ALA A 105 6.69 -32.77 -8.65
N ALA A 106 6.83 -31.45 -8.86
CA ALA A 106 7.77 -30.62 -8.14
C ALA A 106 7.48 -30.60 -6.63
N VAL A 107 6.21 -30.46 -6.27
CA VAL A 107 5.77 -30.46 -4.86
C VAL A 107 5.96 -31.83 -4.22
N ALA A 108 5.64 -32.92 -4.93
CA ALA A 108 5.83 -34.30 -4.42
C ALA A 108 7.31 -34.63 -4.14
N ALA A 109 8.25 -34.03 -4.87
CA ALA A 109 9.68 -34.24 -4.70
C ALA A 109 10.33 -33.41 -3.56
N MET A 110 9.59 -32.51 -2.93
CA MET A 110 10.11 -31.61 -1.88
C MET A 110 10.56 -32.36 -0.63
N LYS A 111 11.69 -31.91 -0.10
CA LYS A 111 12.19 -32.26 1.24
C LYS A 111 12.03 -31.07 2.17
N ASP A 112 12.17 -31.32 3.48
CA ASP A 112 12.12 -30.26 4.50
C ASP A 112 13.13 -29.15 4.17
N GLY A 113 12.66 -27.93 4.17
CA GLY A 113 13.45 -26.74 3.84
C GLY A 113 13.54 -26.41 2.34
N ASP A 114 12.99 -27.21 1.46
CA ASP A 114 12.94 -26.90 0.02
C ASP A 114 11.93 -25.81 -0.27
N VAL A 115 12.17 -25.08 -1.39
CA VAL A 115 11.33 -24.01 -1.88
C VAL A 115 10.94 -24.29 -3.34
N VAL A 116 9.66 -24.25 -3.61
CA VAL A 116 9.08 -24.32 -4.97
C VAL A 116 8.32 -23.03 -5.23
N LEU A 117 8.52 -22.43 -6.39
CA LEU A 117 7.69 -21.31 -6.87
C LEU A 117 6.78 -21.81 -7.99
N LEU A 118 5.48 -21.65 -7.81
CA LEU A 118 4.48 -21.95 -8.83
C LEU A 118 4.51 -20.87 -9.93
N GLN A 119 3.98 -21.20 -11.10
CA GLN A 119 3.78 -20.26 -12.20
C GLN A 119 2.68 -19.24 -11.83
N ASN A 120 2.64 -18.12 -12.55
CA ASN A 120 1.71 -17.01 -12.37
C ASN A 120 0.26 -17.50 -12.17
N THR A 121 -0.30 -17.21 -11.01
CA THR A 121 -1.66 -17.65 -10.66
C THR A 121 -2.71 -17.12 -11.64
N ARG A 122 -2.45 -15.99 -12.29
CA ARG A 122 -3.35 -15.37 -13.27
C ARG A 122 -3.28 -16.02 -14.66
N PHE A 123 -2.46 -17.03 -14.84
CA PHE A 123 -2.57 -17.90 -16.03
C PHE A 123 -3.89 -18.69 -16.00
N ARG A 124 -4.48 -18.83 -14.82
CA ARG A 124 -5.81 -19.40 -14.64
C ARG A 124 -6.86 -18.29 -14.59
N LYS A 125 -7.88 -18.42 -15.42
CA LYS A 125 -9.01 -17.48 -15.47
C LYS A 125 -9.82 -17.44 -14.18
N GLU A 126 -9.80 -18.54 -13.43
CA GLU A 126 -10.51 -18.71 -12.17
C GLU A 126 -9.93 -17.86 -11.04
N GLU A 127 -8.64 -17.51 -11.11
CA GLU A 127 -7.94 -16.82 -10.03
C GLU A 127 -8.65 -15.52 -9.58
N THR A 128 -8.86 -14.60 -10.52
CA THR A 128 -9.44 -13.28 -10.19
C THR A 128 -10.96 -13.34 -9.96
N LYS A 129 -11.60 -14.40 -10.37
CA LYS A 129 -13.04 -14.66 -10.17
C LYS A 129 -13.32 -15.46 -8.90
N ASN A 130 -12.27 -15.92 -8.21
CA ASN A 130 -12.37 -16.73 -7.00
C ASN A 130 -13.21 -18.00 -7.18
N LEU A 131 -12.99 -18.73 -8.29
CA LEU A 131 -13.75 -19.93 -8.60
C LEU A 131 -13.19 -21.18 -7.89
N GLU A 132 -14.08 -21.94 -7.30
CA GLU A 132 -13.77 -23.11 -6.46
C GLU A 132 -12.80 -24.14 -7.05
N PRO A 133 -12.89 -24.58 -8.35
CA PRO A 133 -11.96 -25.58 -8.87
C PRO A 133 -10.50 -25.21 -8.70
N PHE A 134 -10.11 -23.96 -8.92
CA PHE A 134 -8.72 -23.51 -8.75
C PHE A 134 -8.35 -23.36 -7.29
N SER A 135 -9.24 -22.87 -6.45
CA SER A 135 -9.02 -22.80 -5.00
C SER A 135 -8.78 -24.19 -4.40
N GLU A 136 -9.53 -25.18 -4.79
CA GLU A 136 -9.33 -26.57 -4.38
C GLU A 136 -7.99 -27.13 -4.86
N GLU A 137 -7.62 -26.87 -6.11
CA GLU A 137 -6.34 -27.30 -6.67
C GLU A 137 -5.17 -26.72 -5.91
N LEU A 138 -5.17 -25.40 -5.63
CA LEU A 138 -4.14 -24.75 -4.82
C LEU A 138 -4.08 -25.37 -3.42
N ALA A 139 -5.21 -25.55 -2.77
CA ALA A 139 -5.30 -26.11 -1.44
C ALA A 139 -4.81 -27.56 -1.38
N SER A 140 -4.99 -28.33 -2.47
CA SER A 140 -4.54 -29.73 -2.52
C SER A 140 -3.02 -29.90 -2.43
N LEU A 141 -2.26 -28.81 -2.65
CA LEU A 141 -0.80 -28.86 -2.59
C LEU A 141 -0.24 -28.77 -1.17
N ALA A 142 -1.02 -28.30 -0.19
CA ALA A 142 -0.47 -27.96 1.12
C ALA A 142 -1.43 -28.24 2.27
N GLU A 143 -0.85 -28.31 3.46
CA GLU A 143 -1.57 -28.52 4.74
C GLU A 143 -1.81 -27.20 5.47
N ILE A 144 -0.95 -26.20 5.20
CA ILE A 144 -0.96 -24.89 5.85
C ILE A 144 -0.97 -23.81 4.76
N PHE A 145 -1.73 -22.74 4.98
CA PHE A 145 -1.71 -21.54 4.13
C PHE A 145 -1.18 -20.34 4.90
N VAL A 146 -0.22 -19.63 4.32
CA VAL A 146 0.34 -18.37 4.85
C VAL A 146 0.05 -17.24 3.87
N MET A 147 -0.62 -16.20 4.37
CA MET A 147 -0.88 -14.99 3.60
C MET A 147 0.17 -13.93 3.92
N ASP A 148 0.95 -13.55 2.92
CA ASP A 148 2.03 -12.57 3.08
C ASP A 148 2.08 -11.55 1.93
N ALA A 149 0.92 -11.25 1.34
CA ALA A 149 0.78 -10.33 0.21
C ALA A 149 -0.25 -9.25 0.50
N PHE A 150 0.14 -8.23 1.26
CA PHE A 150 -0.77 -7.16 1.65
C PHE A 150 -1.34 -6.40 0.45
N GLY A 151 -0.51 -6.12 -0.57
CA GLY A 151 -0.94 -5.44 -1.80
C GLY A 151 -2.08 -6.13 -2.56
N SER A 152 -2.32 -7.42 -2.30
CA SER A 152 -3.41 -8.19 -2.89
C SER A 152 -4.51 -8.56 -1.89
N ALA A 153 -4.38 -8.17 -0.62
CA ALA A 153 -5.29 -8.58 0.45
C ALA A 153 -6.70 -7.98 0.33
N HIS A 154 -6.86 -6.88 -0.41
CA HIS A 154 -8.15 -6.23 -0.66
C HIS A 154 -9.00 -6.95 -1.71
N ARG A 155 -8.46 -7.98 -2.36
CA ARG A 155 -9.14 -8.73 -3.42
C ARG A 155 -9.38 -10.18 -3.00
N ALA A 156 -10.62 -10.63 -3.11
CA ALA A 156 -10.98 -12.02 -2.88
C ALA A 156 -10.69 -12.86 -4.15
N HIS A 157 -9.44 -13.26 -4.32
CA HIS A 157 -8.99 -14.16 -5.37
C HIS A 157 -8.83 -15.60 -4.84
N CYS A 158 -8.62 -16.57 -5.70
CA CYS A 158 -8.37 -17.96 -5.26
C CYS A 158 -7.17 -18.04 -4.33
N SER A 159 -6.03 -17.43 -4.70
CA SER A 159 -4.78 -17.51 -3.94
C SER A 159 -4.73 -16.60 -2.71
N THR A 160 -5.64 -15.65 -2.56
CA THR A 160 -5.67 -14.72 -1.42
C THR A 160 -6.75 -15.06 -0.39
N ALA A 161 -7.86 -15.62 -0.84
CA ALA A 161 -9.01 -15.89 0.02
C ALA A 161 -9.64 -17.27 -0.22
N GLY A 162 -9.94 -17.64 -1.46
CA GLY A 162 -10.68 -18.87 -1.78
C GLY A 162 -10.01 -20.14 -1.25
N VAL A 163 -8.70 -20.20 -1.29
CA VAL A 163 -7.89 -21.35 -0.81
C VAL A 163 -8.16 -21.69 0.66
N THR A 164 -8.51 -20.71 1.49
CA THR A 164 -8.76 -20.91 2.92
C THR A 164 -10.06 -21.66 3.22
N LYS A 165 -10.93 -21.82 2.24
CA LYS A 165 -12.10 -22.69 2.40
C LYS A 165 -11.73 -24.15 2.49
N HIS A 166 -10.55 -24.53 1.99
CA HIS A 166 -10.08 -25.90 1.88
C HIS A 166 -8.84 -26.19 2.74
N ILE A 167 -8.22 -25.16 3.33
CA ILE A 167 -7.12 -25.29 4.30
C ILE A 167 -7.53 -24.57 5.58
N LYS A 168 -7.60 -25.31 6.69
CA LYS A 168 -8.01 -24.76 7.99
C LYS A 168 -6.88 -24.09 8.76
N ASP A 169 -5.66 -24.59 8.62
CA ASP A 169 -4.49 -24.05 9.31
C ASP A 169 -3.93 -22.89 8.50
N THR A 170 -4.21 -21.68 8.97
CA THR A 170 -3.84 -20.44 8.28
C THR A 170 -3.07 -19.52 9.21
N ALA A 171 -2.18 -18.73 8.63
CA ALA A 171 -1.41 -17.73 9.34
C ALA A 171 -1.09 -16.55 8.42
N VAL A 172 -0.68 -15.42 8.99
CA VAL A 172 -0.08 -14.31 8.25
C VAL A 172 1.44 -14.39 8.34
N GLY A 173 2.12 -13.96 7.28
CA GLY A 173 3.56 -13.77 7.30
C GLY A 173 3.97 -12.47 7.98
N TYR A 174 5.27 -12.23 8.10
CA TYR A 174 5.83 -11.07 8.78
C TYR A 174 5.50 -9.74 8.09
N LEU A 175 5.45 -9.71 6.75
CA LEU A 175 5.08 -8.52 6.01
C LEU A 175 3.63 -8.14 6.32
N MET A 176 2.73 -9.10 6.24
CA MET A 176 1.32 -8.91 6.56
C MET A 176 1.11 -8.49 8.02
N GLN A 177 1.84 -9.10 8.95
CA GLN A 177 1.76 -8.77 10.38
C GLN A 177 2.14 -7.31 10.64
N LYS A 178 3.20 -6.81 10.00
CA LYS A 178 3.58 -5.40 10.09
C LYS A 178 2.47 -4.47 9.61
N GLU A 179 1.85 -4.81 8.48
CA GLU A 179 0.75 -4.00 7.93
C GLU A 179 -0.46 -3.99 8.88
N ILE A 180 -0.80 -5.12 9.46
CA ILE A 180 -1.88 -5.23 10.47
C ILE A 180 -1.56 -4.40 11.70
N ASP A 181 -0.34 -4.51 12.22
CA ASP A 181 0.07 -3.82 13.45
C ASP A 181 0.14 -2.29 13.28
N TYR A 182 0.74 -1.83 12.19
CA TYR A 182 0.94 -0.40 11.97
C TYR A 182 -0.26 0.25 11.29
N LEU A 183 -0.66 -0.20 10.12
CA LEU A 183 -1.73 0.44 9.37
C LEU A 183 -3.12 0.12 9.93
N GLY A 184 -3.35 -1.13 10.33
CA GLY A 184 -4.62 -1.56 10.90
C GLY A 184 -4.79 -1.12 12.36
N ASN A 185 -4.03 -1.75 13.25
CA ASN A 185 -4.25 -1.59 14.69
C ASN A 185 -3.86 -0.21 15.23
N ALA A 186 -2.80 0.42 14.69
CA ALA A 186 -2.43 1.77 15.10
C ALA A 186 -3.49 2.81 14.72
N VAL A 187 -4.18 2.63 13.60
CA VAL A 187 -5.28 3.51 13.17
C VAL A 187 -6.54 3.27 13.99
N GLU A 188 -6.85 2.00 14.29
CA GLU A 188 -8.03 1.65 15.10
C GLU A 188 -7.87 2.00 16.60
N ASN A 189 -6.66 1.88 17.12
CA ASN A 189 -6.34 2.14 18.54
C ASN A 189 -5.10 3.04 18.66
N PRO A 190 -5.15 4.27 18.13
CA PRO A 190 -4.00 5.14 18.11
C PRO A 190 -3.58 5.60 19.50
N VAL A 191 -2.27 5.77 19.70
CA VAL A 191 -1.77 6.58 20.81
C VAL A 191 -1.98 8.04 20.41
N ARG A 192 -2.69 8.78 21.24
CA ARG A 192 -3.10 10.15 20.93
C ARG A 192 -2.11 11.19 21.47
N PRO A 193 -1.95 12.34 20.82
CA PRO A 193 -2.71 12.83 19.65
C PRO A 193 -2.43 12.05 18.36
N PHE A 194 -3.50 11.77 17.60
CA PHE A 194 -3.43 11.12 16.29
C PHE A 194 -3.68 12.16 15.20
N VAL A 195 -2.69 12.34 14.33
CA VAL A 195 -2.74 13.23 13.16
C VAL A 195 -2.79 12.39 11.90
N ALA A 196 -3.79 12.62 11.07
CA ALA A 196 -3.88 12.04 9.75
C ALA A 196 -3.60 13.11 8.69
N ILE A 197 -2.77 12.78 7.69
CA ILE A 197 -2.39 13.68 6.61
C ILE A 197 -2.80 13.04 5.29
N LEU A 198 -3.64 13.72 4.54
CA LEU A 198 -4.10 13.29 3.23
C LEU A 198 -3.69 14.31 2.18
N GLY A 199 -3.17 13.82 1.07
CA GLY A 199 -2.82 14.61 -0.10
C GLY A 199 -3.14 13.85 -1.38
N GLY A 200 -2.54 14.28 -2.49
CA GLY A 200 -2.80 13.74 -3.81
C GLY A 200 -3.68 14.66 -4.64
N ALA A 201 -3.97 14.24 -5.89
CA ALA A 201 -4.59 15.12 -6.87
C ALA A 201 -6.11 15.25 -6.74
N LYS A 202 -6.80 14.15 -6.39
CA LYS A 202 -8.26 14.08 -6.52
C LYS A 202 -8.95 13.73 -5.18
N VAL A 203 -9.86 14.59 -4.75
CA VAL A 203 -10.70 14.35 -3.57
C VAL A 203 -11.60 13.12 -3.77
N ALA A 204 -12.09 12.88 -4.99
CA ALA A 204 -12.98 11.75 -5.30
C ALA A 204 -12.37 10.39 -4.95
N ASP A 205 -11.06 10.27 -5.05
CA ASP A 205 -10.36 9.01 -4.76
C ASP A 205 -10.26 8.71 -3.25
N LYS A 206 -10.56 9.69 -2.39
CA LYS A 206 -10.34 9.61 -0.94
C LYS A 206 -11.56 9.92 -0.08
N LEU A 207 -12.76 9.91 -0.65
CA LEU A 207 -13.99 10.27 0.06
C LEU A 207 -14.20 9.45 1.34
N ASN A 208 -14.10 8.14 1.23
CA ASN A 208 -14.31 7.23 2.36
C ASN A 208 -13.15 7.28 3.37
N VAL A 209 -11.94 7.53 2.88
CA VAL A 209 -10.76 7.70 3.74
C VAL A 209 -10.92 8.93 4.62
N ILE A 210 -11.31 10.06 4.03
CA ILE A 210 -11.55 11.32 4.75
C ILE A 210 -12.60 11.10 5.84
N SER A 211 -13.75 10.56 5.49
CA SER A 211 -14.85 10.32 6.42
C SER A 211 -14.47 9.38 7.55
N ASN A 212 -13.78 8.29 7.25
CA ASN A 212 -13.36 7.31 8.25
C ASN A 212 -12.28 7.87 9.19
N LEU A 213 -11.28 8.56 8.64
CA LEU A 213 -10.20 9.12 9.46
C LEU A 213 -10.67 10.28 10.35
N LEU A 214 -11.64 11.08 9.91
CA LEU A 214 -12.25 12.11 10.77
C LEU A 214 -12.84 11.54 12.07
N GLU A 215 -13.37 10.34 12.03
CA GLU A 215 -13.91 9.68 13.23
C GLU A 215 -12.81 9.17 14.17
N LYS A 216 -11.62 8.95 13.66
CA LYS A 216 -10.52 8.30 14.39
C LYS A 216 -9.42 9.24 14.84
N CYS A 217 -9.10 10.27 14.06
CA CYS A 217 -8.01 11.20 14.33
C CYS A 217 -8.43 12.35 15.27
N ASP A 218 -7.45 13.06 15.79
CA ASP A 218 -7.65 14.32 16.52
C ASP A 218 -7.50 15.53 15.57
N THR A 219 -6.62 15.40 14.58
CA THR A 219 -6.39 16.41 13.56
C THR A 219 -6.30 15.73 12.19
N LEU A 220 -7.04 16.25 11.22
CA LEU A 220 -6.93 15.87 9.81
C LEU A 220 -6.33 17.02 9.01
N ILE A 221 -5.25 16.72 8.31
CA ILE A 221 -4.56 17.65 7.43
C ILE A 221 -4.87 17.28 5.99
N ILE A 222 -5.32 18.25 5.20
CA ILE A 222 -5.59 18.07 3.77
C ILE A 222 -4.63 18.94 2.98
N GLY A 223 -3.86 18.31 2.09
CA GLY A 223 -2.93 18.98 1.17
C GLY A 223 -3.07 18.44 -0.25
N GLY A 224 -2.14 18.79 -1.12
CA GLY A 224 -2.16 18.37 -2.52
C GLY A 224 -3.27 19.01 -3.33
N GLY A 225 -3.45 18.53 -4.56
CA GLY A 225 -4.47 19.05 -5.48
C GLY A 225 -5.90 18.92 -4.96
N MET A 226 -6.17 17.91 -4.15
CA MET A 226 -7.50 17.71 -3.54
C MET A 226 -7.91 18.83 -2.58
N ALA A 227 -6.95 19.58 -2.03
CA ALA A 227 -7.23 20.68 -1.10
C ALA A 227 -8.00 21.83 -1.77
N TYR A 228 -7.82 22.05 -3.07
CA TYR A 228 -8.47 23.16 -3.77
C TYR A 228 -9.99 22.98 -3.88
N THR A 229 -10.48 21.76 -3.92
CA THR A 229 -11.92 21.49 -3.83
C THR A 229 -12.49 21.92 -2.48
N PHE A 230 -11.75 21.67 -1.39
CA PHE A 230 -12.11 22.16 -0.04
C PHE A 230 -12.08 23.68 0.04
N LEU A 231 -11.06 24.32 -0.51
CA LEU A 231 -10.95 25.80 -0.53
C LEU A 231 -12.10 26.43 -1.31
N LYS A 232 -12.44 25.89 -2.47
CA LYS A 232 -13.59 26.36 -3.26
C LYS A 232 -14.91 26.14 -2.50
N ALA A 233 -15.06 25.03 -1.82
CA ALA A 233 -16.24 24.77 -0.99
C ALA A 233 -16.44 25.82 0.13
N GLN A 234 -15.35 26.44 0.58
CA GLN A 234 -15.40 27.54 1.56
C GLN A 234 -15.62 28.92 0.91
N GLY A 235 -15.81 28.98 -0.41
CA GLY A 235 -16.05 30.21 -1.14
C GLY A 235 -14.81 30.90 -1.70
N MET A 236 -13.64 30.28 -1.65
CA MET A 236 -12.40 30.82 -2.22
C MET A 236 -12.34 30.61 -3.72
N GLU A 237 -11.75 31.56 -4.43
CA GLU A 237 -11.41 31.41 -5.84
C GLU A 237 -10.06 30.72 -5.98
N ILE A 238 -10.00 29.68 -6.79
CA ILE A 238 -8.83 28.81 -6.92
C ILE A 238 -8.15 28.87 -8.29
N GLY A 239 -8.55 29.84 -9.15
CA GLY A 239 -7.99 29.99 -10.48
C GLY A 239 -8.16 28.73 -11.33
N LYS A 240 -7.06 28.28 -11.94
CA LYS A 240 -7.02 27.07 -12.77
C LYS A 240 -6.67 25.79 -11.97
N SER A 241 -6.62 25.87 -10.65
CA SER A 241 -6.28 24.73 -9.80
C SER A 241 -7.22 23.56 -10.02
N LEU A 242 -6.71 22.33 -9.78
CA LEU A 242 -7.53 21.11 -9.81
C LEU A 242 -8.76 21.27 -8.90
N VAL A 243 -9.90 20.88 -9.40
CA VAL A 243 -11.16 20.92 -8.65
C VAL A 243 -12.11 19.84 -9.15
N ASP A 244 -12.87 19.28 -8.21
CA ASP A 244 -14.02 18.45 -8.52
C ASP A 244 -15.29 19.17 -8.06
N ASP A 245 -15.93 19.89 -8.96
CA ASP A 245 -17.13 20.66 -8.66
C ASP A 245 -18.31 19.79 -8.20
N THR A 246 -18.29 18.50 -8.51
CA THR A 246 -19.33 17.55 -8.05
C THR A 246 -19.16 17.17 -6.57
N LYS A 247 -18.03 17.53 -5.94
CA LYS A 247 -17.68 17.18 -4.55
C LYS A 247 -17.66 18.37 -3.59
N LEU A 248 -18.08 19.55 -4.02
CA LEU A 248 -18.12 20.73 -3.16
C LEU A 248 -19.03 20.54 -1.94
N ASP A 249 -20.21 19.96 -2.13
CA ASP A 249 -21.13 19.69 -1.03
C ASP A 249 -20.54 18.65 -0.06
N TYR A 250 -19.89 17.62 -0.57
CA TYR A 250 -19.17 16.65 0.25
C TYR A 250 -18.08 17.30 1.11
N CYS A 251 -17.28 18.19 0.52
CA CYS A 251 -16.24 18.91 1.26
C CYS A 251 -16.82 19.79 2.38
N LYS A 252 -17.95 20.47 2.13
CA LYS A 252 -18.68 21.21 3.16
C LYS A 252 -19.16 20.29 4.29
N GLU A 253 -19.73 19.15 3.95
CA GLU A 253 -20.16 18.13 4.94
C GLU A 253 -19.00 17.64 5.81
N MET A 254 -17.81 17.43 5.23
CA MET A 254 -16.64 16.99 5.98
C MET A 254 -16.12 18.07 6.92
N ILE A 255 -16.12 19.31 6.51
CA ILE A 255 -15.78 20.46 7.36
C ILE A 255 -16.74 20.54 8.55
N GLU A 256 -18.04 20.44 8.29
CA GLU A 256 -19.08 20.42 9.34
C GLU A 256 -18.96 19.21 10.26
N LYS A 257 -18.67 18.04 9.70
CA LYS A 257 -18.44 16.82 10.48
C LYS A 257 -17.27 16.97 11.44
N ALA A 258 -16.18 17.55 10.99
CA ALA A 258 -15.01 17.84 11.81
C ALA A 258 -15.37 18.74 13.00
N GLU A 259 -16.13 19.82 12.75
CA GLU A 259 -16.61 20.74 13.80
C GLU A 259 -17.49 20.02 14.81
N LYS A 260 -18.47 19.25 14.35
CA LYS A 260 -19.39 18.49 15.22
C LYS A 260 -18.67 17.47 16.10
N LEU A 261 -17.60 16.84 15.57
CA LEU A 261 -16.81 15.86 16.30
C LEU A 261 -15.72 16.49 17.17
N GLY A 262 -15.56 17.82 17.14
CA GLY A 262 -14.51 18.52 17.86
C GLY A 262 -13.10 18.24 17.32
N LYS A 263 -12.99 17.89 16.04
CA LYS A 263 -11.72 17.61 15.36
C LYS A 263 -11.20 18.85 14.68
N LYS A 264 -9.87 18.93 14.54
CA LYS A 264 -9.22 19.97 13.74
C LYS A 264 -9.11 19.48 12.30
N LEU A 265 -9.62 20.26 11.36
CA LEU A 265 -9.41 20.07 9.93
C LEU A 265 -8.53 21.21 9.42
N LEU A 266 -7.29 20.91 9.05
CA LEU A 266 -6.33 21.91 8.58
C LEU A 266 -6.24 21.87 7.05
N LEU A 267 -6.46 23.03 6.45
CA LEU A 267 -6.33 23.27 5.01
C LEU A 267 -5.16 24.21 4.74
N PRO A 268 -4.61 24.24 3.52
CA PRO A 268 -3.59 25.20 3.14
C PRO A 268 -4.04 26.65 3.35
N ILE A 269 -3.15 27.48 3.89
CA ILE A 269 -3.36 28.92 4.06
C ILE A 269 -2.59 29.76 3.05
N ASP A 270 -1.63 29.13 2.38
CA ASP A 270 -0.93 29.68 1.21
C ASP A 270 -0.61 28.55 0.24
N THR A 271 -0.27 28.90 -0.98
CA THR A 271 -0.01 27.93 -2.03
C THR A 271 1.02 28.47 -3.02
N VAL A 272 1.83 27.57 -3.56
CA VAL A 272 2.76 27.84 -4.65
C VAL A 272 2.00 27.70 -5.96
N VAL A 273 1.95 28.77 -6.74
CA VAL A 273 1.19 28.84 -7.99
C VAL A 273 2.09 29.03 -9.20
N ALA A 274 1.64 28.56 -10.34
CA ALA A 274 2.26 28.74 -11.64
C ALA A 274 1.19 28.95 -12.73
N ALA A 275 1.63 29.43 -13.89
CA ALA A 275 0.75 29.62 -15.03
C ALA A 275 0.23 28.32 -15.65
N GLY A 276 0.93 27.20 -15.42
CA GLY A 276 0.56 25.89 -15.91
C GLY A 276 1.36 24.77 -15.25
N PHE A 277 0.96 23.54 -15.51
CA PHE A 277 1.63 22.35 -14.99
C PHE A 277 3.01 22.17 -15.66
N PRO A 278 4.05 21.74 -14.92
CA PRO A 278 5.39 21.58 -15.51
C PRO A 278 5.40 20.48 -16.59
N ASP A 279 6.05 20.79 -17.74
CA ASP A 279 6.26 19.87 -18.83
C ASP A 279 7.69 20.03 -19.39
N PRO A 280 8.59 19.04 -19.20
CA PRO A 280 8.37 17.78 -18.47
C PRO A 280 8.08 18.01 -16.98
N ILE A 281 7.55 16.99 -16.30
CA ILE A 281 7.10 17.11 -14.90
C ILE A 281 8.20 17.60 -13.95
N ASP A 282 9.44 17.21 -14.21
CA ASP A 282 10.64 17.57 -13.45
C ASP A 282 11.40 18.81 -14.02
N GLY A 283 10.82 19.44 -15.04
CA GLY A 283 11.42 20.56 -15.74
C GLY A 283 11.34 21.90 -14.99
N PRO A 284 12.05 22.91 -15.52
CA PRO A 284 12.02 24.26 -14.92
C PRO A 284 10.60 24.84 -14.91
N ILE A 285 10.24 25.53 -13.83
CA ILE A 285 8.96 26.20 -13.70
C ILE A 285 9.11 27.48 -12.89
N ASP A 286 8.47 28.54 -13.37
CA ASP A 286 8.39 29.82 -12.66
C ASP A 286 7.19 29.79 -11.72
N VAL A 287 7.44 30.03 -10.45
CA VAL A 287 6.43 29.96 -9.39
C VAL A 287 6.42 31.22 -8.54
N THR A 288 5.27 31.47 -7.92
CA THR A 288 5.13 32.46 -6.86
C THR A 288 4.27 31.87 -5.75
N THR A 289 4.47 32.33 -4.52
CA THR A 289 3.64 31.92 -3.38
C THR A 289 2.61 33.00 -3.10
N VAL A 290 1.36 32.59 -3.00
CA VAL A 290 0.22 33.49 -2.72
C VAL A 290 -0.57 32.97 -1.52
N ASP A 291 -1.31 33.87 -0.87
CA ASP A 291 -2.31 33.47 0.11
C ASP A 291 -3.38 32.60 -0.56
N ALA A 292 -3.90 31.60 0.16
CA ALA A 292 -4.93 30.69 -0.38
C ALA A 292 -6.21 31.41 -0.80
N THR A 293 -6.46 32.61 -0.27
CA THR A 293 -7.60 33.47 -0.64
C THR A 293 -7.33 34.34 -1.87
N ALA A 294 -6.11 34.34 -2.40
CA ALA A 294 -5.64 35.26 -3.44
C ALA A 294 -4.99 34.54 -4.63
N ILE A 295 -5.48 33.38 -5.00
CA ILE A 295 -4.99 32.63 -6.16
C ILE A 295 -5.41 33.40 -7.44
N PRO A 296 -4.47 33.83 -8.31
CA PRO A 296 -4.82 34.50 -9.56
C PRO A 296 -5.65 33.60 -10.47
N ALA A 297 -6.59 34.22 -11.21
CA ALA A 297 -7.51 33.49 -12.08
C ALA A 297 -6.81 32.72 -13.22
N ASP A 298 -5.62 33.13 -13.62
CA ASP A 298 -4.81 32.54 -14.69
C ASP A 298 -3.71 31.60 -14.18
N MET A 299 -3.71 31.28 -12.88
CA MET A 299 -2.72 30.41 -12.25
C MET A 299 -3.36 29.22 -11.55
N GLU A 300 -2.55 28.16 -11.34
CA GLU A 300 -2.93 26.97 -10.60
C GLU A 300 -1.98 26.70 -9.45
N GLY A 301 -2.52 26.19 -8.36
CA GLY A 301 -1.73 25.76 -7.21
C GLY A 301 -1.10 24.39 -7.43
N LEU A 302 0.18 24.25 -7.11
CA LEU A 302 0.97 23.05 -7.37
C LEU A 302 1.75 22.54 -6.16
N ASP A 303 1.78 23.29 -5.05
CA ASP A 303 2.37 22.89 -3.79
C ASP A 303 1.83 23.79 -2.66
N ILE A 304 2.01 23.36 -1.43
CA ILE A 304 1.74 24.20 -0.25
C ILE A 304 2.89 25.20 -0.03
N GLY A 305 2.53 26.41 0.43
CA GLY A 305 3.51 27.43 0.73
C GLY A 305 4.16 27.28 2.11
N GLU A 306 5.12 28.15 2.41
CA GLU A 306 5.89 28.09 3.66
C GLU A 306 5.04 28.25 4.91
N LYS A 307 4.01 29.08 4.90
CA LYS A 307 3.10 29.26 6.04
C LYS A 307 2.30 27.99 6.30
N THR A 308 1.85 27.32 5.27
CA THR A 308 1.17 26.03 5.38
C THR A 308 2.11 24.94 5.87
N GLN A 309 3.35 24.92 5.36
CA GLN A 309 4.38 23.98 5.83
C GLN A 309 4.58 24.10 7.35
N ALA A 310 4.69 25.33 7.85
CA ALA A 310 4.83 25.60 9.28
C ALA A 310 3.59 25.18 10.09
N LEU A 311 2.39 25.45 9.56
CA LEU A 311 1.13 25.05 10.18
C LEU A 311 1.04 23.53 10.32
N PHE A 312 1.34 22.80 9.26
CA PHE A 312 1.27 21.34 9.24
C PHE A 312 2.36 20.72 10.12
N ALA A 313 3.58 21.25 10.07
CA ALA A 313 4.67 20.79 10.93
C ALA A 313 4.36 20.99 12.41
N ASP A 314 3.76 22.11 12.78
CA ASP A 314 3.34 22.38 14.17
C ASP A 314 2.28 21.36 14.64
N ALA A 315 1.31 21.03 13.80
CA ALA A 315 0.29 20.03 14.13
C ALA A 315 0.90 18.62 14.35
N VAL A 316 1.94 18.28 13.62
CA VAL A 316 2.62 16.98 13.72
C VAL A 316 3.53 16.91 14.96
N LYS A 317 4.08 18.05 15.39
CA LYS A 317 5.12 18.12 16.43
C LYS A 317 4.74 17.44 17.75
N SER A 318 3.50 17.55 18.18
CA SER A 318 3.00 16.96 19.42
C SER A 318 2.29 15.61 19.22
N ALA A 319 2.19 15.12 17.99
CA ALA A 319 1.53 13.86 17.69
C ALA A 319 2.26 12.65 18.30
N LYS A 320 1.50 11.62 18.63
CA LYS A 320 2.01 10.30 19.03
C LYS A 320 1.79 9.24 17.96
N THR A 321 0.82 9.46 17.08
CA THR A 321 0.56 8.63 15.89
C THR A 321 0.32 9.56 14.71
N VAL A 322 1.00 9.29 13.59
CA VAL A 322 0.79 10.00 12.32
C VAL A 322 0.61 8.99 11.20
N VAL A 323 -0.46 9.16 10.43
CA VAL A 323 -0.67 8.43 9.18
C VAL A 323 -0.67 9.44 8.04
N TRP A 324 0.13 9.19 7.04
CA TRP A 324 0.24 10.05 5.86
C TRP A 324 -0.02 9.29 4.57
N ASN A 325 -0.99 9.77 3.78
CA ASN A 325 -1.34 9.21 2.47
C ASN A 325 -1.50 10.33 1.44
N GLY A 326 -0.59 10.40 0.49
CA GLY A 326 -0.60 11.33 -0.63
C GLY A 326 0.30 12.57 -0.45
N PRO A 327 1.03 12.97 -1.50
CA PRO A 327 1.93 14.11 -1.47
C PRO A 327 1.20 15.45 -1.37
N MET A 328 1.93 16.48 -0.94
CA MET A 328 1.40 17.84 -0.75
C MET A 328 1.44 18.69 -2.03
N GLY A 329 2.19 18.26 -3.02
CA GLY A 329 2.38 18.95 -4.29
C GLY A 329 2.96 18.04 -5.36
N VAL A 330 3.42 18.63 -6.45
CA VAL A 330 4.07 17.91 -7.56
C VAL A 330 5.50 17.58 -7.17
N PHE A 331 5.67 16.58 -6.31
CA PHE A 331 6.95 16.26 -5.66
C PHE A 331 8.04 15.76 -6.61
N GLU A 332 7.66 15.33 -7.82
CA GLU A 332 8.57 14.94 -8.89
C GLU A 332 9.37 16.15 -9.41
N ASN A 333 8.85 17.36 -9.21
CA ASN A 333 9.51 18.60 -9.58
C ASN A 333 10.26 19.19 -8.38
N PRO A 334 11.58 19.43 -8.46
CA PRO A 334 12.36 19.96 -7.34
C PRO A 334 11.83 21.28 -6.77
N THR A 335 11.30 22.17 -7.62
CA THR A 335 10.72 23.46 -7.19
C THR A 335 9.41 23.26 -6.42
N LEU A 336 8.64 22.23 -6.74
CA LEU A 336 7.32 21.94 -6.20
C LEU A 336 7.32 20.82 -5.15
N ALA A 337 8.49 20.32 -4.77
CA ALA A 337 8.65 19.27 -3.76
C ALA A 337 8.79 19.79 -2.33
N LYS A 338 8.97 21.09 -2.15
CA LYS A 338 9.30 21.69 -0.83
C LYS A 338 8.24 21.42 0.23
N GLY A 339 6.96 21.43 -0.14
CA GLY A 339 5.87 21.13 0.78
C GLY A 339 5.86 19.69 1.24
N THR A 340 6.06 18.75 0.33
CA THR A 340 6.17 17.32 0.64
C THR A 340 7.42 17.04 1.50
N ILE A 341 8.55 17.67 1.19
CA ILE A 341 9.78 17.58 2.00
C ILE A 341 9.54 18.09 3.41
N ALA A 342 8.85 19.22 3.56
CA ALA A 342 8.57 19.81 4.87
C ALA A 342 7.72 18.87 5.74
N VAL A 343 6.73 18.22 5.17
CA VAL A 343 5.91 17.20 5.88
C VAL A 343 6.76 15.99 6.25
N ALA A 344 7.57 15.48 5.32
CA ALA A 344 8.46 14.35 5.58
C ALA A 344 9.46 14.67 6.70
N GLN A 345 10.03 15.89 6.70
CA GLN A 345 10.94 16.36 7.75
C GLN A 345 10.23 16.47 9.10
N ALA A 346 8.99 16.97 9.12
CA ALA A 346 8.21 17.04 10.36
C ALA A 346 7.95 15.65 10.96
N LEU A 347 7.67 14.67 10.12
CA LEU A 347 7.51 13.28 10.57
C LEU A 347 8.84 12.69 11.06
N ALA A 348 9.95 13.03 10.42
CA ALA A 348 11.28 12.57 10.84
C ALA A 348 11.71 13.16 12.20
N ASP A 349 11.26 14.36 12.52
CA ASP A 349 11.63 15.09 13.73
C ASP A 349 10.75 14.80 14.95
N THR A 350 9.64 14.07 14.76
CA THR A 350 8.73 13.73 15.86
C THR A 350 9.05 12.34 16.44
N ASP A 351 8.72 12.15 17.72
CA ASP A 351 8.80 10.84 18.40
C ASP A 351 7.57 9.96 18.14
N ALA A 352 6.66 10.40 17.28
CA ALA A 352 5.45 9.65 16.96
C ALA A 352 5.73 8.37 16.20
N THR A 353 4.81 7.42 16.29
CA THR A 353 4.72 6.33 15.31
C THR A 353 4.24 6.93 13.99
N THR A 354 5.09 6.85 12.96
CA THR A 354 4.85 7.44 11.64
C THR A 354 4.60 6.36 10.60
N ILE A 355 3.44 6.40 9.96
CA ILE A 355 2.98 5.38 9.03
C ILE A 355 2.68 6.05 7.69
N ILE A 356 3.34 5.57 6.64
CA ILE A 356 3.13 6.03 5.27
C ILE A 356 2.23 5.01 4.57
N GLY A 357 1.05 5.46 4.14
CA GLY A 357 0.07 4.62 3.44
C GLY A 357 -0.15 5.08 2.01
N GLY A 358 0.04 4.18 1.06
CA GLY A 358 -0.22 4.45 -0.36
C GLY A 358 1.04 4.58 -1.23
N GLY A 359 0.88 4.28 -2.52
CA GLY A 359 1.98 4.20 -3.47
C GLY A 359 2.72 5.52 -3.69
N ASP A 360 1.98 6.61 -3.90
CA ASP A 360 2.57 7.93 -4.19
C ASP A 360 3.31 8.50 -2.98
N SER A 361 2.75 8.37 -1.78
CA SER A 361 3.43 8.82 -0.57
C SER A 361 4.67 7.99 -0.25
N ALA A 362 4.61 6.67 -0.44
CA ALA A 362 5.78 5.81 -0.31
C ALA A 362 6.87 6.19 -1.33
N ALA A 363 6.49 6.39 -2.58
CA ALA A 363 7.41 6.82 -3.64
C ALA A 363 8.05 8.19 -3.30
N ALA A 364 7.26 9.15 -2.83
CA ALA A 364 7.74 10.46 -2.43
C ALA A 364 8.76 10.38 -1.27
N VAL A 365 8.43 9.65 -0.22
CA VAL A 365 9.30 9.48 0.96
C VAL A 365 10.61 8.79 0.60
N ILE A 366 10.58 7.78 -0.27
CA ILE A 366 11.77 7.07 -0.74
C ILE A 366 12.61 7.98 -1.64
N GLN A 367 11.99 8.63 -2.63
CA GLN A 367 12.67 9.53 -3.56
C GLN A 367 13.35 10.69 -2.85
N LEU A 368 12.72 11.24 -1.82
CA LEU A 368 13.23 12.37 -1.05
C LEU A 368 14.20 11.98 0.07
N GLY A 369 14.50 10.68 0.24
CA GLY A 369 15.51 10.19 1.18
C GLY A 369 15.06 10.09 2.64
N TYR A 370 13.76 9.99 2.91
CA TYR A 370 13.21 9.93 4.27
C TYR A 370 12.71 8.55 4.70
N SER A 371 12.92 7.51 3.89
CA SER A 371 12.37 6.17 4.18
C SER A 371 12.83 5.60 5.53
N ASP A 372 14.11 5.81 5.89
CA ASP A 372 14.67 5.31 7.15
C ASP A 372 14.16 6.06 8.39
N LYS A 373 13.49 7.19 8.19
CA LYS A 373 12.97 8.03 9.27
C LYS A 373 11.51 7.70 9.62
N MET A 374 10.87 6.84 8.84
CA MET A 374 9.48 6.44 9.06
C MET A 374 9.41 5.13 9.84
N SER A 375 8.41 5.00 10.72
CA SER A 375 8.21 3.78 11.49
C SER A 375 7.76 2.62 10.60
N HIS A 376 6.91 2.91 9.62
CA HIS A 376 6.42 1.93 8.65
C HIS A 376 6.01 2.60 7.33
N ILE A 377 6.43 1.99 6.23
CA ILE A 377 5.98 2.36 4.89
C ILE A 377 5.19 1.20 4.34
N SER A 378 3.89 1.40 4.13
CA SER A 378 3.03 0.36 3.60
C SER A 378 3.36 0.05 2.14
N THR A 379 3.43 -1.23 1.83
CA THR A 379 3.63 -1.74 0.47
C THR A 379 2.32 -1.95 -0.28
N GLY A 380 1.20 -1.68 0.36
CA GLY A 380 -0.12 -2.16 -0.08
C GLY A 380 -0.79 -1.39 -1.20
N GLY A 381 -0.35 -0.18 -1.53
CA GLY A 381 -1.02 0.62 -2.56
C GLY A 381 -2.54 0.74 -2.33
N GLY A 382 -3.34 0.14 -3.22
CA GLY A 382 -4.80 0.13 -3.10
C GLY A 382 -5.33 -0.55 -1.84
N ALA A 383 -4.66 -1.60 -1.37
CA ALA A 383 -5.03 -2.26 -0.12
C ALA A 383 -4.85 -1.34 1.09
N SER A 384 -3.79 -0.53 1.11
CA SER A 384 -3.57 0.48 2.16
C SER A 384 -4.71 1.49 2.19
N LEU A 385 -5.13 1.96 1.02
CA LEU A 385 -6.21 2.92 0.90
C LEU A 385 -7.54 2.34 1.40
N GLU A 386 -7.88 1.13 0.98
CA GLU A 386 -9.10 0.44 1.44
C GLU A 386 -9.09 0.16 2.94
N TYR A 387 -7.93 -0.13 3.49
CA TYR A 387 -7.79 -0.30 4.94
C TYR A 387 -8.06 1.01 5.68
N LEU A 388 -7.55 2.14 5.18
CA LEU A 388 -7.80 3.48 5.72
C LEU A 388 -9.27 3.91 5.55
N GLU A 389 -9.98 3.36 4.56
CA GLU A 389 -11.43 3.53 4.41
C GLU A 389 -12.25 2.77 5.49
N GLY A 390 -11.60 1.94 6.29
CA GLY A 390 -12.25 1.09 7.29
C GLY A 390 -12.83 -0.20 6.73
N LYS A 391 -12.48 -0.57 5.51
CA LYS A 391 -12.96 -1.81 4.89
C LYS A 391 -12.26 -3.03 5.47
N VAL A 392 -13.01 -4.11 5.58
CA VAL A 392 -12.48 -5.43 5.87
C VAL A 392 -11.76 -5.95 4.61
N LEU A 393 -10.50 -6.34 4.74
CA LEU A 393 -9.73 -6.88 3.63
C LEU A 393 -9.91 -8.42 3.57
N PRO A 394 -10.43 -8.97 2.45
CA PRO A 394 -10.70 -10.42 2.36
C PRO A 394 -9.49 -11.30 2.67
N GLY A 395 -8.31 -10.92 2.18
CA GLY A 395 -7.08 -11.70 2.41
C GLY A 395 -6.57 -11.70 3.85
N ILE A 396 -7.09 -10.84 4.71
CA ILE A 396 -6.82 -10.84 6.15
C ILE A 396 -7.96 -11.52 6.90
N ASP A 397 -9.20 -11.20 6.54
CA ASP A 397 -10.40 -11.68 7.23
C ASP A 397 -10.48 -13.21 7.28
N VAL A 398 -10.04 -13.88 6.21
CA VAL A 398 -10.08 -15.34 6.09
C VAL A 398 -9.01 -16.07 6.92
N ILE A 399 -8.04 -15.37 7.47
CA ILE A 399 -6.99 -15.96 8.30
C ILE A 399 -7.49 -16.14 9.74
N ALA A 400 -7.12 -17.22 10.37
CA ALA A 400 -7.53 -17.54 11.73
C ALA A 400 -7.08 -16.49 12.75
N ASP A 401 -7.93 -16.19 13.69
CA ASP A 401 -7.62 -15.38 14.87
C ASP A 401 -6.93 -16.23 15.94
N LYS A 402 -6.10 -15.60 16.80
CA LYS A 402 -5.51 -16.23 17.99
C LYS A 402 -6.55 -16.44 19.06
#